data_1ec4a0fb7b10a9b95a25a160f4d5424d
#
_entry.id   1ec4a0fb7b10a9b95a25a160f4d5424d
#
_cell.length_a   1.000
_cell.length_b   1.000
_cell.length_c   1.000
_cell.angle_alpha   90.00
_cell.angle_beta   90.00
_cell.angle_gamma   90.00
#
_symmetry.space_group_name_H-M   'P 1'
#
loop_
_entity.id
_entity.type
_entity.pdbx_description
1 polymer ?
#
loop_
_entity_poly.entity_id
_entity_poly.type
_entity_poly.pdbx_seq_one_letter_code
_entity_poly.pdbx_strand_id
1 'polypeptide(L)'
;MNTGAVPDGGTIEWWLKQSSEARAAILTDQVKLKDALSRFREFINEYSDEKFVQVWGNGATFDNAILRTSYERLDIPCPWRYHNDRDVRTIVELGKTIDFDARTVIPFEGVRHNALDDARHQAKYVSAIWQKLIPNPVDF
;
A
#
# COMPACT_ATOMS: atom_id res chain seq x y z
N MET A 1 0.27 -8.02 -23.07
CA MET A 1 0.13 -6.56 -23.27
C MET A 1 1.38 -5.91 -22.67
N ASN A 2 2.11 -5.11 -23.45
CA ASN A 2 3.33 -4.47 -22.95
C ASN A 2 2.95 -3.28 -22.05
N THR A 3 3.16 -3.38 -20.74
CA THR A 3 2.89 -2.29 -19.77
C THR A 3 4.04 -1.28 -19.69
N GLY A 4 5.14 -1.51 -20.40
CA GLY A 4 6.37 -0.74 -20.30
C GLY A 4 7.15 -0.99 -18.98
N ALA A 5 6.65 -1.86 -18.11
CA ALA A 5 7.36 -2.25 -16.90
C ALA A 5 8.44 -3.29 -17.20
N VAL A 6 9.56 -3.19 -16.50
CA VAL A 6 10.65 -4.17 -16.55
C VAL A 6 10.50 -5.08 -15.33
N PRO A 7 10.38 -6.41 -15.54
CA PRO A 7 10.33 -7.35 -14.42
C PRO A 7 11.66 -7.35 -13.65
N ASP A 8 11.57 -7.36 -12.32
CA ASP A 8 12.71 -7.55 -11.45
C ASP A 8 12.96 -9.04 -11.19
N GLY A 9 14.19 -9.51 -11.45
CA GLY A 9 14.54 -10.92 -11.33
C GLY A 9 14.42 -11.44 -9.89
N GLY A 10 14.80 -10.64 -8.90
CA GLY A 10 14.67 -10.99 -7.48
C GLY A 10 13.22 -11.16 -7.04
N THR A 11 12.35 -10.29 -7.54
CA THR A 11 10.89 -10.38 -7.30
C THR A 11 10.32 -11.65 -7.92
N ILE A 12 10.75 -12.02 -9.13
CA ILE A 12 10.33 -13.28 -9.77
C ILE A 12 10.75 -14.47 -8.94
N GLU A 13 12.03 -14.52 -8.53
CA GLU A 13 12.56 -15.62 -7.70
C GLU A 13 11.82 -15.71 -6.35
N TRP A 14 11.49 -14.57 -5.75
CA TRP A 14 10.71 -14.51 -4.51
C TRP A 14 9.32 -15.13 -4.69
N TRP A 15 8.61 -14.78 -5.77
CA TRP A 15 7.31 -15.35 -6.09
C TRP A 15 7.36 -16.86 -6.37
N LEU A 16 8.41 -17.34 -7.03
CA LEU A 16 8.59 -18.79 -7.28
C LEU A 16 8.73 -19.59 -5.99
N LYS A 17 9.18 -18.96 -4.89
CA LYS A 17 9.33 -19.59 -3.57
C LYS A 17 8.04 -19.56 -2.73
N GLN A 18 7.00 -18.82 -3.17
CA GLN A 18 5.72 -18.74 -2.46
C GLN A 18 4.88 -20.01 -2.68
N SER A 19 3.84 -20.20 -1.84
CA SER A 19 2.93 -21.34 -1.97
C SER A 19 2.23 -21.37 -3.33
N SER A 20 1.75 -22.56 -3.73
CA SER A 20 0.97 -22.71 -4.96
C SER A 20 -0.30 -21.86 -4.96
N GLU A 21 -0.93 -21.74 -3.80
CA GLU A 21 -2.14 -20.93 -3.59
C GLU A 21 -1.86 -19.44 -3.78
N ALA A 22 -0.77 -18.93 -3.20
CA ALA A 22 -0.37 -17.54 -3.36
C ALA A 22 -0.04 -17.21 -4.83
N ARG A 23 0.67 -18.12 -5.53
CA ARG A 23 0.95 -17.96 -6.96
C ARG A 23 -0.30 -18.04 -7.83
N ALA A 24 -1.24 -18.91 -7.52
CA ALA A 24 -2.50 -19.00 -8.23
C ALA A 24 -3.36 -17.75 -8.05
N ALA A 25 -3.38 -17.17 -6.85
CA ALA A 25 -4.15 -15.98 -6.54
C ALA A 25 -3.77 -14.76 -7.41
N ILE A 26 -2.47 -14.57 -7.70
CA ILE A 26 -2.04 -13.46 -8.58
C ILE A 26 -2.38 -13.67 -10.07
N LEU A 27 -2.78 -14.88 -10.45
CA LEU A 27 -3.19 -15.22 -11.82
C LEU A 27 -4.72 -15.25 -12.00
N THR A 28 -5.47 -15.09 -10.90
CA THR A 28 -6.93 -15.12 -10.89
C THR A 28 -7.48 -13.71 -11.05
N ASP A 29 -8.58 -13.56 -11.77
CA ASP A 29 -9.34 -12.32 -11.95
C ASP A 29 -8.49 -11.12 -12.42
N GLN A 30 -7.50 -11.39 -13.27
CA GLN A 30 -6.63 -10.37 -13.81
C GLN A 30 -7.41 -9.36 -14.65
N VAL A 31 -7.14 -8.08 -14.40
CA VAL A 31 -7.64 -6.97 -15.21
C VAL A 31 -6.49 -6.25 -15.91
N LYS A 32 -6.78 -5.49 -16.97
CA LYS A 32 -5.77 -4.68 -17.62
C LYS A 32 -5.25 -3.62 -16.65
N LEU A 33 -3.95 -3.35 -16.65
CA LEU A 33 -3.34 -2.34 -15.78
C LEU A 33 -4.04 -0.99 -15.88
N LYS A 34 -4.39 -0.55 -17.10
CA LYS A 34 -5.11 0.71 -17.31
C LYS A 34 -6.45 0.74 -16.57
N ASP A 35 -7.22 -0.36 -16.64
CA ASP A 35 -8.53 -0.44 -16.00
C ASP A 35 -8.38 -0.48 -14.46
N ALA A 36 -7.37 -1.20 -13.95
CA ALA A 36 -7.06 -1.22 -12.52
C ALA A 36 -6.70 0.17 -11.99
N LEU A 37 -5.83 0.90 -12.69
CA LEU A 37 -5.42 2.25 -12.30
C LEU A 37 -6.57 3.26 -12.38
N SER A 38 -7.44 3.15 -13.40
CA SER A 38 -8.63 4.00 -13.52
C SER A 38 -9.60 3.76 -12.35
N ARG A 39 -9.89 2.50 -12.02
CA ARG A 39 -10.74 2.15 -10.87
C ARG A 39 -10.16 2.61 -9.53
N PHE A 40 -8.84 2.48 -9.37
CA PHE A 40 -8.17 2.96 -8.17
C PHE A 40 -8.23 4.49 -8.05
N ARG A 41 -8.08 5.20 -9.17
CA ARG A 41 -8.25 6.65 -9.21
C ARG A 41 -9.70 7.07 -8.86
N GLU A 42 -10.69 6.39 -9.42
CA GLU A 42 -12.11 6.61 -9.10
C GLU A 42 -12.38 6.40 -7.61
N PHE A 43 -11.88 5.29 -7.05
CA PHE A 43 -11.98 5.01 -5.62
C PHE A 43 -11.38 6.12 -4.76
N ILE A 44 -10.17 6.60 -5.07
CA ILE A 44 -9.56 7.70 -4.32
C ILE A 44 -10.41 8.97 -4.41
N ASN A 45 -10.87 9.33 -5.61
CA ASN A 45 -11.65 10.54 -5.84
C ASN A 45 -13.04 10.49 -5.20
N GLU A 46 -13.60 9.29 -4.96
CA GLU A 46 -14.86 9.12 -4.25
C GLU A 46 -14.72 9.47 -2.76
N TYR A 47 -13.59 9.14 -2.13
CA TYR A 47 -13.39 9.27 -0.69
C TYR A 47 -12.51 10.44 -0.28
N SER A 48 -11.78 11.05 -1.20
CA SER A 48 -10.86 12.14 -0.88
C SER A 48 -10.55 13.02 -2.09
N ASP A 49 -9.92 14.16 -1.84
CA ASP A 49 -9.39 15.07 -2.85
C ASP A 49 -7.90 14.81 -3.06
N GLU A 50 -7.42 14.91 -4.30
CA GLU A 50 -6.00 14.78 -4.69
C GLU A 50 -5.05 15.58 -3.79
N LYS A 51 -5.50 16.75 -3.34
CA LYS A 51 -4.69 17.65 -2.51
C LYS A 51 -4.48 17.13 -1.10
N PHE A 52 -5.45 16.40 -0.55
CA PHE A 52 -5.47 16.01 0.87
C PHE A 52 -5.22 14.53 1.11
N VAL A 53 -5.52 13.67 0.13
CA VAL A 53 -5.31 12.22 0.27
C VAL A 53 -3.86 11.90 0.56
N GLN A 54 -3.62 11.05 1.55
CA GLN A 54 -2.31 10.52 1.89
C GLN A 54 -2.26 9.04 1.55
N VAL A 55 -1.28 8.64 0.75
CA VAL A 55 -1.14 7.27 0.28
C VAL A 55 0.01 6.60 1.01
N TRP A 56 -0.31 5.57 1.77
CA TRP A 56 0.64 4.82 2.58
C TRP A 56 1.11 3.57 1.85
N GLY A 57 2.41 3.48 1.57
CA GLY A 57 3.04 2.29 1.00
C GLY A 57 3.94 1.61 2.03
N ASN A 58 4.05 0.30 1.97
CA ASN A 58 4.97 -0.47 2.83
C ASN A 58 6.38 -0.49 2.23
N GLY A 59 6.92 0.67 2.11
CA GLY A 59 8.02 1.21 1.38
C GLY A 59 7.50 2.17 0.31
N ALA A 60 7.32 3.47 0.64
CA ALA A 60 6.79 4.47 -0.29
C ALA A 60 7.64 4.58 -1.57
N THR A 61 8.94 4.34 -1.47
CA THR A 61 9.86 4.27 -2.62
C THR A 61 9.66 3.02 -3.50
N PHE A 62 8.86 2.06 -3.06
CA PHE A 62 8.48 0.86 -3.82
C PHE A 62 7.02 0.96 -4.28
N ASP A 63 6.06 0.83 -3.37
CA ASP A 63 4.64 0.79 -3.72
C ASP A 63 4.17 2.06 -4.43
N ASN A 64 4.40 3.23 -3.82
CA ASN A 64 3.96 4.50 -4.37
C ASN A 64 4.71 4.86 -5.65
N ALA A 65 6.01 4.57 -5.72
CA ALA A 65 6.82 4.81 -6.90
C ALA A 65 6.36 3.95 -8.09
N ILE A 66 6.07 2.66 -7.87
CA ILE A 66 5.56 1.76 -8.91
C ILE A 66 4.21 2.24 -9.44
N LEU A 67 3.30 2.62 -8.55
CA LEU A 67 1.99 3.14 -8.94
C LEU A 67 2.14 4.44 -9.73
N ARG A 68 2.91 5.40 -9.22
CA ARG A 68 3.12 6.70 -9.88
C ARG A 68 3.70 6.55 -11.27
N THR A 69 4.77 5.78 -11.43
CA THR A 69 5.37 5.51 -12.74
C THR A 69 4.45 4.73 -13.67
N SER A 70 3.52 3.94 -13.13
CA SER A 70 2.50 3.25 -13.92
C SER A 70 1.44 4.21 -14.45
N TYR A 71 1.00 5.17 -13.64
CA TYR A 71 0.12 6.27 -14.06
C TYR A 71 0.78 7.11 -15.16
N GLU A 72 2.03 7.52 -14.97
CA GLU A 72 2.80 8.30 -15.93
C GLU A 72 2.95 7.59 -17.28
N ARG A 73 3.34 6.30 -17.27
CA ARG A 73 3.49 5.52 -18.51
C ARG A 73 2.21 5.34 -19.30
N LEU A 74 1.06 5.38 -18.66
CA LEU A 74 -0.23 5.20 -19.32
C LEU A 74 -0.96 6.52 -19.56
N ASP A 75 -0.29 7.65 -19.30
CA ASP A 75 -0.86 9.00 -19.45
C ASP A 75 -2.19 9.16 -18.69
N ILE A 76 -2.24 8.62 -17.49
CA ILE A 76 -3.38 8.75 -16.57
C ILE A 76 -2.95 9.67 -15.41
N PRO A 77 -3.69 10.75 -15.10
CA PRO A 77 -3.36 11.59 -13.96
C PRO A 77 -3.33 10.81 -12.65
N CYS A 78 -2.22 10.89 -11.91
CA CYS A 78 -2.08 10.27 -10.60
C CYS A 78 -3.07 10.92 -9.61
N PRO A 79 -3.86 10.14 -8.85
CA PRO A 79 -4.92 10.69 -7.99
C PRO A 79 -4.42 11.29 -6.68
N TRP A 80 -3.12 11.41 -6.47
CA TRP A 80 -2.53 12.09 -5.30
C TRP A 80 -1.23 12.80 -5.66
N ARG A 81 -0.89 13.81 -4.88
CA ARG A 81 0.35 14.58 -5.05
C ARG A 81 1.54 13.85 -4.44
N TYR A 82 2.74 14.00 -5.02
CA TYR A 82 3.95 13.31 -4.58
C TYR A 82 4.32 13.56 -3.11
N HIS A 83 4.06 14.76 -2.60
CA HIS A 83 4.33 15.12 -1.21
C HIS A 83 3.34 14.51 -0.20
N ASN A 84 2.30 13.84 -0.69
CA ASN A 84 1.35 13.09 0.11
C ASN A 84 1.70 11.59 0.21
N ASP A 85 2.86 11.18 -0.30
CA ASP A 85 3.40 9.84 -0.06
C ASP A 85 3.74 9.68 1.42
N ARG A 86 3.37 8.54 1.99
CA ARG A 86 3.64 8.14 3.37
C ARG A 86 4.26 6.76 3.40
N ASP A 87 5.13 6.53 4.38
CA ASP A 87 5.85 5.27 4.52
C ASP A 87 5.43 4.52 5.78
N VAL A 88 4.88 3.32 5.59
CA VAL A 88 4.41 2.45 6.66
C VAL A 88 5.57 1.99 7.56
N ARG A 89 6.76 1.75 6.99
CA ARG A 89 7.92 1.30 7.78
C ARG A 89 8.39 2.39 8.73
N THR A 90 8.33 3.65 8.30
CA THR A 90 8.70 4.79 9.14
C THR A 90 7.80 4.92 10.36
N ILE A 91 6.48 4.84 10.19
CA ILE A 91 5.57 4.93 11.34
C ILE A 91 5.69 3.71 12.26
N VAL A 92 5.98 2.53 11.73
CA VAL A 92 6.24 1.33 12.54
C VAL A 92 7.47 1.53 13.44
N GLU A 93 8.56 2.10 12.91
CA GLU A 93 9.74 2.40 13.73
C GLU A 93 9.43 3.46 14.80
N LEU A 94 8.64 4.48 14.47
CA LEU A 94 8.17 5.45 15.47
C LEU A 94 7.34 4.79 16.58
N GLY A 95 6.44 3.86 16.22
CA GLY A 95 5.67 3.10 17.21
C GLY A 95 6.55 2.34 18.19
N LYS A 96 7.63 1.74 17.72
CA LYS A 96 8.59 1.03 18.58
C LYS A 96 9.28 1.96 19.60
N THR A 97 9.49 3.23 19.27
CA THR A 97 10.09 4.19 20.20
C THR A 97 9.23 4.48 21.45
N ILE A 98 7.95 4.15 21.37
CA ILE A 98 6.98 4.23 22.48
C ILE A 98 6.56 2.84 22.98
N ASP A 99 7.43 1.84 22.82
CA ASP A 99 7.21 0.45 23.22
C ASP A 99 5.93 -0.18 22.61
N PHE A 100 5.55 0.23 21.40
CA PHE A 100 4.39 -0.28 20.70
C PHE A 100 4.75 -0.83 19.32
N ASP A 101 5.11 -2.12 19.24
CA ASP A 101 5.22 -2.82 17.95
C ASP A 101 3.85 -3.35 17.52
N ALA A 102 3.11 -2.52 16.79
CA ALA A 102 1.76 -2.84 16.34
C ALA A 102 1.67 -4.09 15.45
N ARG A 103 2.75 -4.46 14.75
CA ARG A 103 2.77 -5.67 13.93
C ARG A 103 2.74 -6.97 14.74
N THR A 104 3.19 -6.91 16.00
CA THR A 104 3.14 -8.05 16.93
C THR A 104 1.87 -8.06 17.75
N VAL A 105 1.30 -6.89 18.04
CA VAL A 105 0.11 -6.73 18.88
C VAL A 105 -1.19 -6.93 18.09
N ILE A 106 -1.22 -6.48 16.82
CA ILE A 106 -2.41 -6.57 15.99
C ILE A 106 -2.36 -7.85 15.15
N PRO A 107 -3.29 -8.79 15.35
CA PRO A 107 -3.29 -10.05 14.63
C PRO A 107 -3.55 -9.83 13.15
N PHE A 108 -2.89 -10.62 12.31
CA PHE A 108 -3.17 -10.67 10.88
C PHE A 108 -4.45 -11.45 10.64
N GLU A 109 -5.37 -10.87 9.88
CA GLU A 109 -6.61 -11.51 9.44
C GLU A 109 -6.58 -11.67 7.93
N GLY A 110 -6.90 -12.86 7.42
CA GLY A 110 -6.93 -13.18 6.00
C GLY A 110 -5.75 -14.01 5.52
N VAL A 111 -5.41 -13.90 4.24
CA VAL A 111 -4.35 -14.68 3.58
C VAL A 111 -3.12 -13.80 3.37
N ARG A 112 -1.97 -14.22 3.93
CA ARG A 112 -0.69 -13.51 3.72
C ARG A 112 -0.33 -13.48 2.24
N HIS A 113 0.22 -12.35 1.81
CA HIS A 113 0.54 -12.04 0.40
C HIS A 113 -0.69 -11.88 -0.51
N ASN A 114 -1.89 -11.84 0.05
CA ASN A 114 -3.04 -11.26 -0.63
C ASN A 114 -2.98 -9.73 -0.45
N ALA A 115 -2.94 -8.99 -1.55
CA ALA A 115 -2.70 -7.54 -1.52
C ALA A 115 -3.77 -6.79 -0.70
N LEU A 116 -5.03 -7.22 -0.76
CA LEU A 116 -6.13 -6.59 0.00
C LEU A 116 -6.01 -6.87 1.50
N ASP A 117 -5.71 -8.10 1.89
CA ASP A 117 -5.59 -8.49 3.29
C ASP A 117 -4.35 -7.84 3.92
N ASP A 118 -3.24 -7.79 3.18
CA ASP A 118 -2.03 -7.08 3.60
C ASP A 118 -2.29 -5.57 3.77
N ALA A 119 -2.99 -4.93 2.83
CA ALA A 119 -3.34 -3.51 2.92
C ALA A 119 -4.29 -3.22 4.11
N ARG A 120 -5.29 -4.08 4.36
CA ARG A 120 -6.18 -3.97 5.53
C ARG A 120 -5.42 -4.10 6.85
N HIS A 121 -4.51 -5.04 6.93
CA HIS A 121 -3.66 -5.21 8.11
C HIS A 121 -2.77 -3.98 8.33
N GLN A 122 -2.14 -3.46 7.27
CA GLN A 122 -1.35 -2.23 7.33
C GLN A 122 -2.18 -1.05 7.81
N ALA A 123 -3.38 -0.85 7.28
CA ALA A 123 -4.28 0.21 7.73
C ALA A 123 -4.60 0.12 9.23
N LYS A 124 -4.86 -1.09 9.75
CA LYS A 124 -5.13 -1.33 11.17
C LYS A 124 -3.95 -0.93 12.04
N TYR A 125 -2.74 -1.41 11.75
CA TYR A 125 -1.60 -1.12 12.62
C TYR A 125 -1.06 0.30 12.44
N VAL A 126 -1.11 0.90 11.25
CA VAL A 126 -0.78 2.31 11.04
C VAL A 126 -1.72 3.21 11.86
N SER A 127 -3.03 2.94 11.80
CA SER A 127 -4.02 3.67 12.59
C SER A 127 -3.78 3.54 14.09
N ALA A 128 -3.50 2.33 14.57
CA ALA A 128 -3.23 2.10 15.98
C ALA A 128 -1.98 2.83 16.50
N ILE A 129 -0.90 2.85 15.71
CA ILE A 129 0.32 3.60 16.03
C ILE A 129 0.03 5.09 16.04
N TRP A 130 -0.67 5.57 14.99
CA TRP A 130 -1.02 7.00 14.86
C TRP A 130 -1.80 7.49 16.08
N GLN A 131 -2.81 6.75 16.53
CA GLN A 131 -3.61 7.09 17.71
C GLN A 131 -2.79 7.11 19.01
N LYS A 132 -1.76 6.31 19.11
CA LYS A 132 -0.85 6.33 20.28
C LYS A 132 0.16 7.49 20.24
N LEU A 133 0.58 7.90 19.04
CA LEU A 133 1.52 9.02 18.87
C LEU A 133 0.85 10.38 19.04
N ILE A 134 -0.44 10.49 18.74
CA ILE A 134 -1.18 11.73 18.97
C ILE A 134 -1.62 11.75 20.44
N PRO A 135 -1.15 12.69 21.24
CA PRO A 135 -1.68 12.86 22.59
C PRO A 135 -3.20 13.09 22.48
N ASN A 136 -3.96 12.45 23.36
CA ASN A 136 -5.36 12.76 23.50
C ASN A 136 -5.52 14.28 23.57
N PRO A 137 -6.51 14.89 22.87
CA PRO A 137 -6.76 16.30 23.04
C PRO A 137 -6.98 16.52 24.54
N VAL A 138 -6.04 17.26 25.14
CA VAL A 138 -6.21 17.69 26.53
C VAL A 138 -7.40 18.62 26.44
N ASP A 139 -8.44 18.33 27.19
CA ASP A 139 -9.57 19.24 27.35
C ASP A 139 -9.00 20.58 27.90
N PHE A 140 -8.95 21.59 27.04
CA PHE A 140 -8.59 22.94 27.40
C PHE A 140 -9.86 23.68 27.84
#